data_7afe8e6c54b5cc4a0997fe0dd61f51dc
#
_entry.id   7afe8e6c54b5cc4a0997fe0dd61f51dc
#
_cell.length_a   1.000
_cell.length_b   1.000
_cell.length_c   1.000
_cell.angle_alpha   90.00
_cell.angle_beta   90.00
_cell.angle_gamma   90.00
#
_symmetry.space_group_name_H-M   'P 1'
#
loop_
_entity.id
_entity.type
_entity.pdbx_description
1 polymer ?
#
loop_
_entity_poly.entity_id
_entity_poly.type
_entity_poly.pdbx_seq_one_letter_code
_entity_poly.pdbx_strand_id
1 'polypeptide(L)'
;MRVALLAGILAFFCSIVTGKLPLPQEFALVWLVAGGFFAVYLYERRTGQRLSVRSGAHLGWICGVFGFLVVTVVLAATAVTLSDPSVVSAMREGFRTHGIPDANADQVINLLRTPSGISSALFVAFVLFTVLPAFGGAVGAKLLDRD
;
A
#
# COMPACT_ATOMS: atom_id res chain seq x y z
N MET A 1 9.19 5.59 16.82
CA MET A 1 9.52 5.86 15.41
C MET A 1 10.22 4.69 14.69
N ARG A 2 11.31 4.12 15.21
CA ARG A 2 12.04 3.01 14.53
C ARG A 2 11.19 1.76 14.23
N VAL A 3 10.22 1.44 15.08
CA VAL A 3 9.35 0.25 14.91
C VAL A 3 8.32 0.47 13.80
N ALA A 4 7.73 1.67 13.69
CA ALA A 4 6.79 2.01 12.64
C ALA A 4 7.46 2.03 11.27
N LEU A 5 8.71 2.52 11.18
CA LEU A 5 9.53 2.47 9.97
C LEU A 5 9.83 1.02 9.53
N LEU A 6 10.23 0.16 10.46
CA LEU A 6 10.48 -1.25 10.17
C LEU A 6 9.22 -1.99 9.74
N ALA A 7 8.08 -1.72 10.38
CA ALA A 7 6.80 -2.32 9.99
C ALA A 7 6.33 -1.85 8.61
N GLY A 8 6.50 -0.55 8.30
CA GLY A 8 6.19 -0.01 6.98
C GLY A 8 7.08 -0.59 5.87
N ILE A 9 8.39 -0.72 6.12
CA ILE A 9 9.34 -1.34 5.20
C ILE A 9 9.00 -2.83 5.00
N LEU A 10 8.67 -3.55 6.07
CA LEU A 10 8.33 -4.97 6.01
C LEU A 10 7.02 -5.19 5.24
N ALA A 11 6.00 -4.37 5.47
CA ALA A 11 4.75 -4.41 4.72
C ALA A 11 4.97 -4.11 3.23
N PHE A 12 5.87 -3.16 2.90
CA PHE A 12 6.25 -2.86 1.53
C PHE A 12 7.01 -4.01 0.87
N PHE A 13 7.95 -4.65 1.57
CA PHE A 13 8.65 -5.84 1.07
C PHE A 13 7.70 -7.02 0.85
N CYS A 14 6.77 -7.26 1.77
CA CYS A 14 5.72 -8.27 1.58
C CYS A 14 4.84 -7.96 0.36
N SER A 15 4.51 -6.69 0.12
CA SER A 15 3.74 -6.27 -1.06
C SER A 15 4.47 -6.54 -2.38
N ILE A 16 5.79 -6.29 -2.43
CA ILE A 16 6.62 -6.60 -3.61
C ILE A 16 6.73 -8.10 -3.85
N VAL A 17 6.93 -8.89 -2.79
CA VAL A 17 7.00 -10.36 -2.89
C VAL A 17 5.67 -10.94 -3.34
N THR A 18 4.56 -10.39 -2.85
CA THR A 18 3.21 -10.83 -3.21
C THR A 18 2.84 -10.44 -4.66
N GLY A 19 3.39 -9.34 -5.17
CA GLY A 19 3.21 -8.93 -6.57
C GLY A 19 3.81 -9.91 -7.61
N LYS A 20 4.64 -10.86 -7.18
CA LYS A 20 5.14 -11.96 -8.01
C LYS A 20 4.31 -13.24 -7.91
N LEU A 21 3.36 -13.32 -7.00
CA LEU A 21 2.43 -14.44 -6.89
C LEU A 21 1.14 -14.09 -7.65
N PRO A 22 0.53 -15.04 -8.37
CA PRO A 22 -0.76 -14.84 -9.07
C PRO A 22 -1.91 -14.80 -8.06
N LEU A 23 -1.89 -13.84 -7.14
CA LEU A 23 -2.95 -13.63 -6.17
C LEU A 23 -3.95 -12.61 -6.73
N PRO A 24 -5.27 -12.82 -6.54
CA PRO A 24 -6.29 -11.86 -6.94
C PRO A 24 -6.01 -10.49 -6.32
N GLN A 25 -6.27 -9.41 -7.08
CA GLN A 25 -6.04 -8.02 -6.65
C GLN A 25 -6.71 -7.67 -5.31
N GLU A 26 -7.76 -8.38 -4.94
CA GLU A 26 -8.48 -8.25 -3.68
C GLU A 26 -7.59 -8.50 -2.44
N PHE A 27 -6.55 -9.33 -2.58
CA PHE A 27 -5.58 -9.56 -1.51
C PHE A 27 -4.69 -8.37 -1.19
N ALA A 28 -4.51 -7.42 -2.13
CA ALA A 28 -3.70 -6.22 -1.87
C ALA A 28 -4.32 -5.35 -0.76
N LEU A 29 -5.64 -5.26 -0.68
CA LEU A 29 -6.34 -4.54 0.39
C LEU A 29 -6.18 -5.22 1.75
N VAL A 30 -6.21 -6.56 1.77
CA VAL A 30 -5.98 -7.34 3.00
C VAL A 30 -4.58 -7.11 3.54
N TRP A 31 -3.57 -6.99 2.66
CA TRP A 31 -2.19 -6.69 3.07
C TRP A 31 -2.04 -5.31 3.72
N LEU A 32 -2.78 -4.30 3.27
CA LEU A 32 -2.77 -2.97 3.89
C LEU A 32 -3.35 -3.02 5.31
N VAL A 33 -4.44 -3.75 5.52
CA VAL A 33 -5.02 -3.98 6.85
C VAL A 33 -4.06 -4.79 7.72
N ALA A 34 -3.48 -5.87 7.17
CA ALA A 34 -2.50 -6.68 7.86
C ALA A 34 -1.26 -5.88 8.26
N GLY A 35 -0.79 -4.94 7.43
CA GLY A 35 0.33 -4.04 7.75
C GLY A 35 0.07 -3.22 9.00
N GLY A 36 -1.12 -2.65 9.15
CA GLY A 36 -1.54 -1.93 10.35
C GLY A 36 -1.61 -2.84 11.60
N PHE A 37 -2.16 -4.03 11.44
CA PHE A 37 -2.21 -5.05 12.51
C PHE A 37 -0.80 -5.45 12.96
N PHE A 38 0.09 -5.79 12.01
CA PHE A 38 1.47 -6.16 12.30
C PHE A 38 2.26 -5.05 12.99
N ALA A 39 1.99 -3.80 12.66
CA ALA A 39 2.64 -2.65 13.33
C ALA A 39 2.32 -2.64 14.82
N VAL A 40 1.05 -2.85 15.19
CA VAL A 40 0.62 -2.94 16.60
C VAL A 40 1.22 -4.16 17.28
N TYR A 41 1.14 -5.32 16.66
CA TYR A 41 1.68 -6.56 17.19
C TYR A 41 3.19 -6.45 17.48
N LEU A 42 3.97 -5.91 16.54
CA LEU A 42 5.40 -5.70 16.72
C LEU A 42 5.71 -4.66 17.82
N TYR A 43 4.88 -3.63 17.94
CA TYR A 43 5.03 -2.62 18.98
C TYR A 43 4.82 -3.25 20.35
N GLU A 44 3.72 -3.96 20.57
CA GLU A 44 3.41 -4.61 21.85
C GLU A 44 4.46 -5.67 22.20
N ARG A 45 4.89 -6.48 21.25
CA ARG A 45 5.93 -7.49 21.46
C ARG A 45 7.28 -6.88 21.87
N ARG A 46 7.60 -5.66 21.39
CA ARG A 46 8.88 -5.00 21.72
C ARG A 46 8.84 -4.16 22.98
N THR A 47 7.71 -3.58 23.29
CA THR A 47 7.59 -2.64 24.44
C THR A 47 6.96 -3.28 25.66
N GLY A 48 6.27 -4.42 25.49
CA GLY A 48 5.45 -5.03 26.54
C GLY A 48 4.24 -4.18 26.94
N GLN A 49 3.99 -3.07 26.25
CA GLN A 49 2.89 -2.15 26.56
C GLN A 49 1.69 -2.43 25.67
N ARG A 50 0.53 -2.63 26.26
CA ARG A 50 -0.75 -2.74 25.54
C ARG A 50 -1.15 -1.39 24.98
N LEU A 51 -1.58 -1.38 23.73
CA LEU A 51 -2.04 -0.18 23.05
C LEU A 51 -3.55 -0.05 23.13
N SER A 52 -4.04 1.14 23.47
CA SER A 52 -5.46 1.44 23.29
C SER A 52 -5.82 1.41 21.79
N VAL A 53 -7.08 1.13 21.48
CA VAL A 53 -7.60 1.10 20.07
C VAL A 53 -7.25 2.39 19.33
N ARG A 54 -7.34 3.54 20.01
CA ARG A 54 -7.00 4.85 19.42
C ARG A 54 -5.51 4.95 19.10
N SER A 55 -4.65 4.47 20.00
CA SER A 55 -3.20 4.46 19.76
C SER A 55 -2.80 3.47 18.68
N GLY A 56 -3.48 2.32 18.59
CA GLY A 56 -3.29 1.34 17.52
C GLY A 56 -3.70 1.90 16.15
N ALA A 57 -4.85 2.59 16.07
CA ALA A 57 -5.28 3.28 14.85
C ALA A 57 -4.27 4.34 14.41
N HIS A 58 -3.74 5.13 15.34
CA HIS A 58 -2.73 6.16 15.06
C HIS A 58 -1.42 5.56 14.56
N LEU A 59 -0.99 4.44 15.15
CA LEU A 59 0.20 3.72 14.69
C LEU A 59 0.02 3.17 13.27
N GLY A 60 -1.13 2.55 12.98
CA GLY A 60 -1.50 2.08 11.64
C GLY A 60 -1.56 3.22 10.63
N TRP A 61 -2.12 4.37 11.01
CA TRP A 61 -2.16 5.57 10.17
C TRP A 61 -0.75 6.05 9.81
N ILE A 62 0.17 6.14 10.78
CA ILE A 62 1.57 6.51 10.52
C ILE A 62 2.23 5.54 9.53
N CYS A 63 2.04 4.24 9.71
CA CYS A 63 2.54 3.24 8.76
C CYS A 63 1.96 3.45 7.36
N GLY A 64 0.68 3.76 7.26
CA GLY A 64 0.01 4.06 5.99
C GLY A 64 0.58 5.30 5.29
N VAL A 65 0.85 6.38 6.02
CA VAL A 65 1.48 7.59 5.47
C VAL A 65 2.86 7.28 4.89
N PHE A 66 3.68 6.47 5.57
CA PHE A 66 4.97 6.04 5.01
C PHE A 66 4.81 5.20 3.74
N GLY A 67 3.85 4.27 3.72
CA GLY A 67 3.52 3.49 2.53
C GLY A 67 3.07 4.39 1.37
N PHE A 68 2.24 5.38 1.65
CA PHE A 68 1.80 6.37 0.66
C PHE A 68 2.98 7.17 0.09
N LEU A 69 3.93 7.61 0.92
CA LEU A 69 5.13 8.31 0.44
C LEU A 69 5.92 7.47 -0.56
N VAL A 70 6.11 6.19 -0.27
CA VAL A 70 6.81 5.27 -1.19
C VAL A 70 6.05 5.13 -2.51
N VAL A 71 4.72 4.92 -2.46
CA VAL A 71 3.88 4.84 -3.66
C VAL A 71 3.94 6.13 -4.47
N THR A 72 3.95 7.29 -3.82
CA THR A 72 4.07 8.59 -4.48
C THR A 72 5.38 8.71 -5.26
N VAL A 73 6.50 8.29 -4.67
CA VAL A 73 7.80 8.29 -5.35
C VAL A 73 7.81 7.35 -6.56
N VAL A 74 7.28 6.13 -6.39
CA VAL A 74 7.17 5.15 -7.48
C VAL A 74 6.29 5.68 -8.60
N LEU A 75 5.13 6.27 -8.27
CA LEU A 75 4.21 6.82 -9.26
C LEU A 75 4.83 8.01 -10.00
N ALA A 76 5.55 8.89 -9.30
CA ALA A 76 6.26 10.01 -9.91
C ALA A 76 7.35 9.52 -10.87
N ALA A 77 8.15 8.52 -10.47
CA ALA A 77 9.16 7.91 -11.33
C ALA A 77 8.51 7.27 -12.58
N THR A 78 7.41 6.53 -12.40
CA THR A 78 6.66 5.93 -13.51
C THR A 78 6.13 6.99 -14.47
N ALA A 79 5.56 8.09 -13.97
CA ALA A 79 5.02 9.17 -14.79
C ALA A 79 6.09 9.79 -15.69
N VAL A 80 7.30 9.97 -15.18
CA VAL A 80 8.46 10.49 -15.96
C VAL A 80 8.85 9.51 -17.09
N THR A 81 8.85 8.21 -16.80
CA THR A 81 9.26 7.19 -17.77
C THR A 81 8.19 6.84 -18.81
N LEU A 82 6.91 7.21 -18.60
CA LEU A 82 5.81 6.97 -19.55
C LEU A 82 5.92 7.73 -20.87
N SER A 83 6.88 8.64 -20.99
CA SER A 83 7.23 9.28 -22.27
C SER A 83 7.98 8.33 -23.21
N ASP A 84 8.59 7.27 -22.70
CA ASP A 84 9.32 6.27 -23.49
C ASP A 84 8.36 5.18 -24.01
N PRO A 85 8.26 4.97 -25.35
CA PRO A 85 7.41 3.92 -25.91
C PRO A 85 7.77 2.52 -25.45
N SER A 86 9.04 2.25 -25.14
CA SER A 86 9.49 0.94 -24.65
C SER A 86 8.93 0.62 -23.27
N VAL A 87 8.81 1.61 -22.40
CA VAL A 87 8.21 1.47 -21.06
C VAL A 87 6.71 1.20 -21.17
N VAL A 88 6.04 1.89 -22.08
CA VAL A 88 4.60 1.68 -22.32
C VAL A 88 4.31 0.28 -22.84
N SER A 89 5.12 -0.23 -23.76
CA SER A 89 4.98 -1.59 -24.28
C SER A 89 5.24 -2.66 -23.22
N ALA A 90 6.27 -2.47 -22.39
CA ALA A 90 6.57 -3.34 -21.25
C ALA A 90 5.44 -3.35 -20.22
N MET A 91 4.84 -2.18 -19.96
CA MET A 91 3.72 -2.04 -19.03
C MET A 91 2.45 -2.76 -19.56
N ARG A 92 2.15 -2.65 -20.86
CA ARG A 92 1.06 -3.41 -21.50
C ARG A 92 1.27 -4.91 -21.39
N GLU A 93 2.47 -5.38 -21.69
CA GLU A 93 2.79 -6.80 -21.55
C GLU A 93 2.66 -7.27 -20.11
N GLY A 94 3.08 -6.45 -19.13
CA GLY A 94 2.84 -6.71 -17.72
C GLY A 94 1.35 -6.83 -17.38
N PHE A 95 0.50 -5.99 -17.91
CA PHE A 95 -0.96 -6.09 -17.71
C PHE A 95 -1.54 -7.35 -18.35
N ARG A 96 -1.10 -7.69 -19.56
CA ARG A 96 -1.52 -8.92 -20.25
C ARG A 96 -1.16 -10.19 -19.50
N THR A 97 0.04 -10.26 -18.95
CA THR A 97 0.48 -11.42 -18.15
C THR A 97 -0.34 -11.60 -16.87
N HIS A 98 -0.95 -10.51 -16.36
CA HIS A 98 -1.87 -10.55 -15.22
C HIS A 98 -3.35 -10.69 -15.63
N GLY A 99 -3.62 -10.95 -16.91
CA GLY A 99 -4.99 -11.17 -17.40
C GLY A 99 -5.85 -9.89 -17.46
N ILE A 100 -5.23 -8.71 -17.45
CA ILE A 100 -5.94 -7.42 -17.56
C ILE A 100 -6.21 -7.15 -19.04
N PRO A 101 -7.47 -6.88 -19.44
CA PRO A 101 -7.83 -6.56 -20.83
C PRO A 101 -7.08 -5.33 -21.34
N ASP A 102 -6.68 -5.32 -22.62
CA ASP A 102 -5.93 -4.21 -23.23
C ASP A 102 -6.66 -2.86 -23.10
N ALA A 103 -7.98 -2.85 -23.18
CA ALA A 103 -8.77 -1.62 -22.99
C ALA A 103 -8.59 -1.00 -21.60
N ASN A 104 -8.52 -1.83 -20.54
CA ASN A 104 -8.29 -1.37 -19.18
C ASN A 104 -6.85 -0.92 -18.99
N ALA A 105 -5.89 -1.62 -19.61
CA ALA A 105 -4.48 -1.24 -19.59
C ALA A 105 -4.28 0.14 -20.23
N ASP A 106 -4.87 0.39 -21.40
CA ASP A 106 -4.82 1.69 -22.08
C ASP A 106 -5.48 2.80 -21.26
N GLN A 107 -6.57 2.51 -20.59
CA GLN A 107 -7.24 3.47 -19.71
C GLN A 107 -6.31 3.88 -18.55
N VAL A 108 -5.63 2.94 -17.89
CA VAL A 108 -4.69 3.21 -16.80
C VAL A 108 -3.49 4.01 -17.32
N ILE A 109 -2.91 3.63 -18.47
CA ILE A 109 -1.78 4.33 -19.08
C ILE A 109 -2.16 5.78 -19.42
N ASN A 110 -3.33 6.00 -20.03
CA ASN A 110 -3.83 7.32 -20.36
C ASN A 110 -4.09 8.17 -19.11
N LEU A 111 -4.65 7.56 -18.06
CA LEU A 111 -4.87 8.22 -16.78
C LEU A 111 -3.53 8.71 -16.19
N LEU A 112 -2.50 7.89 -16.22
CA LEU A 112 -1.17 8.23 -15.70
C LEU A 112 -0.42 9.27 -16.55
N ARG A 113 -0.86 9.53 -17.78
CA ARG A 113 -0.31 10.57 -18.66
C ARG A 113 -0.94 11.95 -18.43
N THR A 114 -2.07 12.02 -17.75
CA THR A 114 -2.76 13.28 -17.48
C THR A 114 -2.52 13.77 -16.06
N PRO A 115 -2.26 15.06 -15.83
CA PRO A 115 -2.08 15.61 -14.49
C PRO A 115 -3.29 15.37 -13.57
N SER A 116 -4.49 15.45 -14.11
CA SER A 116 -5.74 15.16 -13.38
C SER A 116 -5.85 13.69 -12.98
N GLY A 117 -5.42 12.79 -13.88
CA GLY A 117 -5.40 11.36 -13.61
C GLY A 117 -4.39 10.99 -12.53
N ILE A 118 -3.18 11.56 -12.58
CA ILE A 118 -2.17 11.36 -11.53
C ILE A 118 -2.71 11.88 -10.18
N SER A 119 -3.32 13.06 -10.16
CA SER A 119 -3.89 13.65 -8.94
C SER A 119 -5.00 12.78 -8.37
N SER A 120 -5.89 12.25 -9.20
CA SER A 120 -6.96 11.35 -8.74
C SER A 120 -6.41 10.01 -8.23
N ALA A 121 -5.41 9.43 -8.90
CA ALA A 121 -4.75 8.21 -8.46
C ALA A 121 -4.04 8.40 -7.10
N LEU A 122 -3.34 9.52 -6.92
CA LEU A 122 -2.71 9.88 -5.65
C LEU A 122 -3.75 10.08 -4.53
N PHE A 123 -4.88 10.71 -4.82
CA PHE A 123 -5.94 10.90 -3.85
C PHE A 123 -6.54 9.57 -3.39
N VAL A 124 -6.86 8.69 -4.32
CA VAL A 124 -7.36 7.34 -3.99
C VAL A 124 -6.31 6.54 -3.21
N ALA A 125 -5.05 6.57 -3.64
CA ALA A 125 -3.96 5.92 -2.93
C ALA A 125 -3.82 6.48 -1.50
N PHE A 126 -3.87 7.81 -1.32
CA PHE A 126 -3.81 8.43 0.00
C PHE A 126 -4.92 7.92 0.92
N VAL A 127 -6.17 7.89 0.45
CA VAL A 127 -7.30 7.39 1.24
C VAL A 127 -7.11 5.93 1.61
N LEU A 128 -6.74 5.07 0.65
CA LEU A 128 -6.54 3.64 0.89
C LEU A 128 -5.39 3.39 1.87
N PHE A 129 -4.24 4.04 1.67
CA PHE A 129 -3.06 3.87 2.51
C PHE A 129 -3.19 4.50 3.90
N THR A 130 -4.11 5.43 4.12
CA THR A 130 -4.35 6.01 5.44
C THR A 130 -5.46 5.29 6.21
N VAL A 131 -6.58 4.97 5.56
CA VAL A 131 -7.76 4.39 6.21
C VAL A 131 -7.56 2.91 6.52
N LEU A 132 -7.09 2.11 5.56
CA LEU A 132 -6.99 0.65 5.73
C LEU A 132 -5.98 0.25 6.83
N PRO A 133 -4.75 0.78 6.87
CA PRO A 133 -3.82 0.46 7.95
C PRO A 133 -4.25 1.02 9.31
N ALA A 134 -4.93 2.18 9.33
CA ALA A 134 -5.49 2.71 10.58
C ALA A 134 -6.56 1.78 11.14
N PHE A 135 -7.44 1.25 10.29
CA PHE A 135 -8.43 0.25 10.66
C PHE A 135 -7.75 -1.04 11.14
N GLY A 136 -6.75 -1.54 10.41
CA GLY A 136 -5.94 -2.70 10.80
C GLY A 136 -5.27 -2.53 12.17
N GLY A 137 -4.72 -1.36 12.44
CA GLY A 137 -4.12 -1.01 13.72
C GLY A 137 -5.14 -0.95 14.87
N ALA A 138 -6.34 -0.42 14.62
CA ALA A 138 -7.43 -0.39 15.59
C ALA A 138 -7.91 -1.81 15.96
N VAL A 139 -8.11 -2.65 14.94
CA VAL A 139 -8.50 -4.06 15.11
C VAL A 139 -7.40 -4.83 15.85
N GLY A 140 -6.14 -4.62 15.47
CA GLY A 140 -4.98 -5.23 16.12
C GLY A 140 -4.95 -4.93 17.62
N ALA A 141 -5.04 -3.68 18.00
CA ALA A 141 -5.06 -3.27 19.40
C ALA A 141 -6.24 -3.88 20.18
N LYS A 142 -7.43 -3.96 19.55
CA LYS A 142 -8.62 -4.54 20.19
C LYS A 142 -8.51 -6.05 20.38
N LEU A 143 -7.89 -6.77 19.46
CA LEU A 143 -7.74 -8.23 19.55
C LEU A 143 -6.68 -8.61 20.58
N LEU A 144 -5.57 -7.86 20.62
CA LEU A 144 -4.46 -8.10 21.56
C LEU A 144 -4.77 -7.64 23.00
N ASP A 145 -5.76 -6.76 23.19
CA ASP A 145 -6.22 -6.33 24.54
C ASP A 145 -7.12 -7.38 25.23
N ARG A 146 -7.51 -8.46 24.54
CA ARG A 146 -8.40 -9.49 25.07
C ARG A 146 -7.70 -10.66 25.78
N ASP A 147 -6.38 -10.74 25.67
CA ASP A 147 -5.53 -11.75 26.33
C ASP A 147 -4.70 -11.11 27.48
#